data_82b92ea38a286fc39c6411a3be11f07d
#
_entry.id   82b92ea38a286fc39c6411a3be11f07d
#
_cell.length_a   1.000
_cell.length_b   1.000
_cell.length_c   1.000
_cell.angle_alpha   90.00
_cell.angle_beta   90.00
_cell.angle_gamma   90.00
#
_symmetry.space_group_name_H-M   'P 1'
#
loop_
_entity.id
_entity.type
_entity.pdbx_description
1 polymer ?
#
loop_
_entity_poly.entity_id
_entity_poly.type
_entity_poly.pdbx_seq_one_letter_code
_entity_poly.pdbx_strand_id
1 'polypeptide(L)'
;MNAPRHLALSLALLCAAASVNTRAAGTEWLSYRDAYRAMIVFDKYGRPKNLLQNQIQLVPVRKGALPEHIQLSLQLKGSTVRLPLDAIGRAVFPLLKAAFDENAPLLIEGGAGPINFRARISIVARADGVYDSAELRAACAQALDYQRYTGVSGRASACVGVRFVYPREGPAPQLRLRGEGPLPVALGAAFPGDEHGAHRIVDLRFDGQGGAGQLLAASPPLAIAPLIE
;
A
#
# COMPACT_ATOMS: atom_id res chain seq x y z
N MET A 1 54.10 -10.04 71.60
CA MET A 1 53.87 -8.79 70.78
C MET A 1 53.06 -9.22 69.57
N ASN A 2 51.76 -9.03 69.67
CA ASN A 2 50.74 -9.51 68.68
C ASN A 2 50.30 -8.35 67.82
N ALA A 3 50.41 -8.47 66.45
CA ALA A 3 49.84 -7.54 65.51
C ALA A 3 48.53 -8.13 64.93
N PRO A 4 47.43 -7.40 64.88
CA PRO A 4 46.19 -7.88 64.23
C PRO A 4 46.20 -7.64 62.73
N ARG A 5 45.81 -8.67 62.02
CA ARG A 5 45.52 -8.63 60.54
C ARG A 5 44.14 -8.02 60.32
N HIS A 6 44.07 -6.89 59.65
CA HIS A 6 42.84 -6.30 59.16
C HIS A 6 42.41 -6.97 57.86
N LEU A 7 41.28 -7.66 57.86
CA LEU A 7 40.64 -8.24 56.71
C LEU A 7 39.76 -7.14 56.03
N ALA A 8 40.17 -6.65 54.89
CA ALA A 8 39.37 -5.72 54.09
C ALA A 8 38.38 -6.50 53.21
N LEU A 9 37.10 -6.38 53.51
CA LEU A 9 36.01 -6.97 52.74
C LEU A 9 35.61 -5.99 51.63
N SER A 10 36.01 -6.27 50.37
CA SER A 10 35.64 -5.47 49.20
C SER A 10 34.28 -5.92 48.68
N LEU A 11 33.25 -5.11 48.91
CA LEU A 11 31.88 -5.30 48.39
C LEU A 11 31.83 -4.78 46.94
N ALA A 12 31.84 -5.68 45.96
CA ALA A 12 31.66 -5.33 44.56
C ALA A 12 30.16 -5.16 44.27
N LEU A 13 29.74 -3.90 44.03
CA LEU A 13 28.39 -3.55 43.65
C LEU A 13 28.24 -3.80 42.14
N LEU A 14 27.58 -4.89 41.71
CA LEU A 14 27.17 -5.13 40.33
C LEU A 14 25.97 -4.22 40.01
N CYS A 15 26.21 -3.10 39.32
CA CYS A 15 25.17 -2.34 38.66
C CYS A 15 24.72 -3.08 37.35
N ALA A 16 23.64 -3.82 37.45
CA ALA A 16 22.95 -4.34 36.27
C ALA A 16 22.27 -3.15 35.54
N ALA A 17 22.89 -2.65 34.46
CA ALA A 17 22.27 -1.69 33.58
C ALA A 17 21.15 -2.39 32.78
N ALA A 18 19.91 -2.25 33.25
CA ALA A 18 18.74 -2.62 32.49
C ALA A 18 18.64 -1.65 31.30
N SER A 19 19.01 -2.12 30.11
CA SER A 19 18.78 -1.39 28.87
C SER A 19 17.29 -1.29 28.61
N VAL A 20 16.68 -0.19 29.02
CA VAL A 20 15.30 0.14 28.63
C VAL A 20 15.34 0.45 27.16
N ASN A 21 14.93 -0.51 26.33
CA ASN A 21 14.62 -0.27 24.93
C ASN A 21 13.39 0.68 24.88
N THR A 22 13.64 1.98 24.90
CA THR A 22 12.64 2.99 24.53
C THR A 22 12.36 2.84 23.03
N ARG A 23 11.38 2.00 22.70
CA ARG A 23 10.75 2.07 21.39
C ARG A 23 10.22 3.48 21.24
N ALA A 24 10.68 4.19 20.22
CA ALA A 24 10.10 5.47 19.85
C ALA A 24 8.58 5.24 19.66
N ALA A 25 7.78 5.86 20.51
CA ALA A 25 6.34 5.80 20.37
C ALA A 25 5.97 6.47 19.05
N GLY A 26 5.28 5.75 18.16
CA GLY A 26 4.79 6.33 16.91
C GLY A 26 3.89 7.52 17.19
N THR A 27 3.90 8.50 16.30
CA THR A 27 3.01 9.66 16.41
C THR A 27 1.60 9.25 15.98
N GLU A 28 0.60 9.58 16.80
CA GLU A 28 -0.80 9.43 16.40
C GLU A 28 -1.03 10.25 15.13
N TRP A 29 -1.51 9.55 14.09
CA TRP A 29 -1.68 10.13 12.77
C TRP A 29 -3.16 10.32 12.42
N LEU A 30 -3.96 9.28 12.68
CA LEU A 30 -5.35 9.23 12.26
C LEU A 30 -6.15 8.36 13.20
N SER A 31 -7.40 8.77 13.50
CA SER A 31 -8.31 7.91 14.23
C SER A 31 -8.77 6.73 13.35
N TYR A 32 -8.92 5.56 13.95
CA TYR A 32 -9.41 4.39 13.22
C TYR A 32 -10.79 4.62 12.62
N ARG A 33 -11.69 5.35 13.32
CA ARG A 33 -13.03 5.64 12.82
C ARG A 33 -13.02 6.45 11.52
N ASP A 34 -12.09 7.38 11.37
CA ASP A 34 -11.98 8.18 10.15
C ASP A 34 -11.46 7.35 8.99
N ALA A 35 -10.43 6.53 9.21
CA ALA A 35 -9.98 5.57 8.21
C ALA A 35 -11.09 4.55 7.86
N TYR A 36 -11.77 4.01 8.87
CA TYR A 36 -12.86 3.03 8.69
C TYR A 36 -13.98 3.59 7.81
N ARG A 37 -14.41 4.84 8.03
CA ARG A 37 -15.46 5.47 7.23
C ARG A 37 -15.11 5.54 5.75
N ALA A 38 -13.85 5.81 5.43
CA ALA A 38 -13.38 5.84 4.04
C ALA A 38 -13.27 4.43 3.45
N MET A 39 -12.76 3.46 4.23
CA MET A 39 -12.49 2.12 3.73
C MET A 39 -13.74 1.26 3.60
N ILE A 40 -14.73 1.41 4.50
CA ILE A 40 -15.96 0.60 4.53
C ILE A 40 -16.89 0.86 3.33
N VAL A 41 -16.72 1.99 2.64
CA VAL A 41 -17.52 2.33 1.44
C VAL A 41 -17.37 1.25 0.38
N PHE A 42 -16.14 0.76 0.17
CA PHE A 42 -15.87 -0.32 -0.78
C PHE A 42 -16.51 -1.63 -0.32
N ASP A 43 -16.41 -1.95 0.97
CA ASP A 43 -17.00 -3.19 1.50
C ASP A 43 -18.51 -3.21 1.33
N LYS A 44 -19.18 -2.09 1.58
CA LYS A 44 -20.64 -1.90 1.43
C LYS A 44 -21.13 -1.74 -0.01
N TYR A 45 -20.24 -1.58 -0.98
CA TYR A 45 -20.61 -1.47 -2.39
C TYR A 45 -21.19 -2.78 -2.90
N GLY A 46 -22.49 -2.80 -3.20
CA GLY A 46 -23.29 -4.00 -3.48
C GLY A 46 -23.23 -4.51 -4.92
N ARG A 47 -22.41 -3.88 -5.81
CA ARG A 47 -22.23 -4.34 -7.19
C ARG A 47 -20.96 -5.21 -7.32
N PRO A 48 -20.74 -5.90 -8.48
CA PRO A 48 -19.54 -6.69 -8.69
C PRO A 48 -18.24 -5.91 -8.45
N LYS A 49 -17.36 -6.48 -7.62
CA LYS A 49 -16.05 -5.93 -7.25
C LYS A 49 -15.01 -7.03 -6.98
N ASN A 50 -15.33 -8.25 -7.40
CA ASN A 50 -14.50 -9.44 -7.16
C ASN A 50 -13.13 -9.39 -7.88
N LEU A 51 -12.96 -8.51 -8.86
CA LEU A 51 -11.69 -8.27 -9.56
C LEU A 51 -10.92 -7.06 -8.98
N LEU A 52 -11.44 -6.44 -7.93
CA LEU A 52 -10.86 -5.25 -7.30
C LEU A 52 -10.40 -5.52 -5.88
N GLN A 53 -9.42 -4.75 -5.45
CA GLN A 53 -8.99 -4.65 -4.06
C GLN A 53 -8.98 -3.19 -3.62
N ASN A 54 -9.27 -2.97 -2.34
CA ASN A 54 -9.20 -1.66 -1.70
C ASN A 54 -8.14 -1.69 -0.60
N GLN A 55 -7.21 -0.75 -0.65
CA GLN A 55 -6.13 -0.62 0.32
C GLN A 55 -6.05 0.82 0.81
N ILE A 56 -5.65 1.01 2.06
CA ILE A 56 -5.27 2.34 2.54
C ILE A 56 -3.90 2.68 1.95
N GLN A 57 -3.77 3.86 1.37
CA GLN A 57 -2.50 4.36 0.84
C GLN A 57 -2.06 5.61 1.57
N LEU A 58 -0.82 5.62 2.04
CA LEU A 58 -0.13 6.79 2.56
C LEU A 58 0.33 7.68 1.41
N VAL A 59 0.03 8.98 1.49
CA VAL A 59 0.39 9.95 0.45
C VAL A 59 1.07 11.15 1.11
N PRO A 60 2.34 11.45 0.79
CA PRO A 60 2.99 12.66 1.27
C PRO A 60 2.21 13.91 0.83
N VAL A 61 2.06 14.89 1.72
CA VAL A 61 1.44 16.18 1.36
C VAL A 61 2.35 17.00 0.45
N ARG A 62 3.67 16.88 0.64
CA ARG A 62 4.67 17.52 -0.23
C ARG A 62 5.08 16.57 -1.35
N LYS A 63 5.45 17.12 -2.51
CA LYS A 63 6.04 16.32 -3.60
C LYS A 63 7.27 15.57 -3.08
N GLY A 64 7.30 14.27 -3.33
CA GLY A 64 8.39 13.39 -2.90
C GLY A 64 7.95 11.95 -2.77
N ALA A 65 8.89 11.07 -2.51
CA ALA A 65 8.62 9.67 -2.17
C ALA A 65 8.31 9.54 -0.67
N LEU A 66 7.58 8.48 -0.31
CA LEU A 66 7.47 8.08 1.09
C LEU A 66 8.86 7.70 1.62
N PRO A 67 9.18 8.00 2.89
CA PRO A 67 10.41 7.53 3.51
C PRO A 67 10.49 6.00 3.49
N GLU A 68 11.69 5.45 3.20
CA GLU A 68 11.90 3.99 3.09
C GLU A 68 11.58 3.22 4.38
N HIS A 69 11.69 3.88 5.53
CA HIS A 69 11.49 3.24 6.84
C HIS A 69 10.16 3.58 7.50
N ILE A 70 9.23 4.14 6.72
CA ILE A 70 7.90 4.46 7.25
C ILE A 70 7.16 3.18 7.65
N GLN A 71 6.58 3.19 8.83
CA GLN A 71 5.80 2.09 9.36
C GLN A 71 4.41 2.58 9.75
N LEU A 72 3.41 1.77 9.46
CA LEU A 72 2.02 2.01 9.86
C LEU A 72 1.60 0.94 10.86
N SER A 73 1.01 1.34 11.96
CA SER A 73 0.47 0.41 12.95
C SER A 73 -0.87 0.89 13.51
N LEU A 74 -1.65 -0.06 13.99
CA LEU A 74 -2.91 0.16 14.69
C LEU A 74 -2.70 -0.18 16.16
N GLN A 75 -2.90 0.79 17.05
CA GLN A 75 -2.75 0.62 18.50
C GLN A 75 -4.08 0.26 19.13
N LEU A 76 -4.24 -0.99 19.54
CA LEU A 76 -5.37 -1.48 20.32
C LEU A 76 -5.05 -1.45 21.82
N LYS A 77 -6.06 -1.57 22.68
CA LYS A 77 -5.86 -1.79 24.10
C LYS A 77 -5.11 -3.12 24.32
N GLY A 78 -3.88 -3.02 24.82
CA GLY A 78 -3.04 -4.17 25.11
C GLY A 78 -2.28 -4.80 23.94
N SER A 79 -2.42 -4.30 22.71
CA SER A 79 -1.68 -4.83 21.55
C SER A 79 -1.48 -3.80 20.47
N THR A 80 -0.45 -4.01 19.64
CA THR A 80 -0.19 -3.21 18.45
C THR A 80 -0.20 -4.13 17.23
N VAL A 81 -1.00 -3.79 16.24
CA VAL A 81 -1.08 -4.51 14.96
C VAL A 81 -0.31 -3.72 13.92
N ARG A 82 0.78 -4.29 13.41
CA ARG A 82 1.53 -3.70 12.31
C ARG A 82 0.74 -3.89 11.01
N LEU A 83 0.62 -2.83 10.22
CA LEU A 83 0.02 -2.85 8.90
C LEU A 83 1.15 -2.71 7.85
N PRO A 84 1.61 -3.83 7.26
CA PRO A 84 2.73 -3.80 6.32
C PRO A 84 2.41 -2.93 5.12
N LEU A 85 3.31 -2.00 4.81
CA LEU A 85 3.22 -1.16 3.62
C LEU A 85 3.95 -1.83 2.45
N ASP A 86 3.35 -1.79 1.28
CA ASP A 86 4.04 -2.14 0.04
C ASP A 86 4.93 -0.98 -0.47
N ALA A 87 5.67 -1.23 -1.55
CA ALA A 87 6.63 -0.26 -2.10
C ALA A 87 5.99 1.05 -2.64
N ILE A 88 4.67 1.12 -2.75
CA ILE A 88 3.92 2.32 -3.12
C ILE A 88 3.06 2.87 -1.98
N GLY A 89 3.37 2.46 -0.74
CA GLY A 89 2.78 2.98 0.48
C GLY A 89 1.36 2.50 0.76
N ARG A 90 0.97 1.31 0.26
CA ARG A 90 -0.36 0.77 0.51
C ARG A 90 -0.30 -0.34 1.57
N ALA A 91 -1.36 -0.44 2.36
CA ALA A 91 -1.59 -1.53 3.30
C ALA A 91 -3.02 -2.05 3.20
N VAL A 92 -3.20 -3.32 3.54
CA VAL A 92 -4.53 -3.87 3.79
C VAL A 92 -5.07 -3.27 5.07
N PHE A 93 -6.23 -2.62 5.00
CA PHE A 93 -6.88 -2.04 6.17
C PHE A 93 -7.81 -3.08 6.80
N PRO A 94 -7.56 -3.50 8.05
CA PRO A 94 -8.41 -4.47 8.72
C PRO A 94 -9.72 -3.79 9.19
N LEU A 95 -10.87 -4.33 8.81
CA LEU A 95 -12.18 -3.84 9.27
C LEU A 95 -12.55 -4.51 10.61
N LEU A 96 -12.02 -4.00 11.72
CA LEU A 96 -12.14 -4.57 13.06
C LEU A 96 -13.17 -3.79 13.89
N LYS A 97 -14.22 -4.46 14.37
CA LYS A 97 -15.23 -3.84 15.24
C LYS A 97 -14.62 -3.30 16.54
N ALA A 98 -13.71 -4.05 17.16
CA ALA A 98 -13.05 -3.63 18.40
C ALA A 98 -12.28 -2.32 18.21
N ALA A 99 -11.50 -2.19 17.13
CA ALA A 99 -10.76 -0.96 16.82
C ALA A 99 -11.70 0.24 16.57
N PHE A 100 -12.85 -0.01 15.94
CA PHE A 100 -13.87 1.02 15.72
C PHE A 100 -14.51 1.47 17.03
N ASP A 101 -14.88 0.53 17.90
CA ASP A 101 -15.52 0.83 19.19
C ASP A 101 -14.56 1.63 20.10
N GLU A 102 -13.30 1.24 20.15
CA GLU A 102 -12.24 1.92 20.92
C GLU A 102 -11.81 3.26 20.30
N ASN A 103 -12.13 3.50 19.04
CA ASN A 103 -11.53 4.57 18.23
C ASN A 103 -10.00 4.55 18.31
N ALA A 104 -9.43 3.36 18.10
CA ALA A 104 -8.01 3.12 18.22
C ALA A 104 -7.18 4.06 17.31
N PRO A 105 -6.03 4.59 17.74
CA PRO A 105 -5.21 5.41 16.87
C PRO A 105 -4.44 4.57 15.85
N LEU A 106 -4.33 5.10 14.63
CA LEU A 106 -3.33 4.70 13.64
C LEU A 106 -2.05 5.51 13.89
N LEU A 107 -0.93 4.82 14.02
CA LEU A 107 0.36 5.42 14.30
C LEU A 107 1.27 5.34 13.09
N ILE A 108 2.02 6.41 12.84
CA ILE A 108 3.10 6.44 11.84
C ILE A 108 4.44 6.60 12.57
N GLU A 109 5.40 5.76 12.19
CA GLU A 109 6.78 5.85 12.63
C GLU A 109 7.69 6.06 11.41
N GLY A 110 8.81 6.80 11.58
CA GLY A 110 9.77 7.06 10.51
C GLY A 110 9.31 8.06 9.46
N GLY A 111 8.19 8.75 9.67
CA GLY A 111 7.67 9.75 8.74
C GLY A 111 8.36 11.10 8.88
N ALA A 112 8.77 11.69 7.77
CA ALA A 112 9.28 13.06 7.69
C ALA A 112 8.25 13.96 7.02
N GLY A 113 7.40 14.63 7.81
CA GLY A 113 6.41 15.59 7.34
C GLY A 113 4.96 15.09 7.33
N PRO A 114 4.02 15.94 6.90
CA PRO A 114 2.62 15.61 6.90
C PRO A 114 2.29 14.57 5.83
N ILE A 115 1.51 13.57 6.22
CA ILE A 115 1.07 12.45 5.39
C ILE A 115 -0.45 12.40 5.41
N ASN A 116 -1.06 12.33 4.25
CA ASN A 116 -2.47 12.05 4.06
C ASN A 116 -2.69 10.56 3.78
N PHE A 117 -3.94 10.12 3.80
CA PHE A 117 -4.32 8.80 3.32
C PHE A 117 -5.38 8.89 2.22
N ARG A 118 -5.44 7.83 1.43
CA ARG A 118 -6.53 7.60 0.45
C ARG A 118 -6.98 6.16 0.52
N ALA A 119 -8.28 5.93 0.34
CA ALA A 119 -8.77 4.63 -0.08
C ALA A 119 -8.36 4.41 -1.55
N ARG A 120 -7.57 3.39 -1.81
CA ARG A 120 -6.99 3.15 -3.14
C ARG A 120 -7.53 1.86 -3.74
N ILE A 121 -8.31 1.99 -4.79
CA ILE A 121 -8.77 0.85 -5.58
C ILE A 121 -7.73 0.48 -6.62
N SER A 122 -7.45 -0.80 -6.73
CA SER A 122 -6.65 -1.39 -7.80
C SER A 122 -7.24 -2.73 -8.22
N ILE A 123 -6.84 -3.21 -9.40
CA ILE A 123 -7.21 -4.53 -9.89
C ILE A 123 -6.37 -5.56 -9.14
N VAL A 124 -6.98 -6.70 -8.82
CA VAL A 124 -6.30 -7.80 -8.12
C VAL A 124 -5.17 -8.35 -8.99
N ALA A 125 -3.94 -8.35 -8.45
CA ALA A 125 -2.81 -8.95 -9.14
C ALA A 125 -2.86 -10.47 -8.99
N ARG A 126 -2.55 -11.18 -10.08
CA ARG A 126 -2.54 -12.65 -10.11
C ARG A 126 -1.16 -13.19 -9.79
N ALA A 127 -1.10 -14.20 -8.93
CA ALA A 127 0.15 -14.82 -8.52
C ALA A 127 0.85 -15.59 -9.65
N ASP A 128 0.06 -16.10 -10.62
CA ASP A 128 0.57 -16.80 -11.80
C ASP A 128 1.13 -15.89 -12.90
N GLY A 129 0.93 -14.57 -12.76
CA GLY A 129 1.37 -13.58 -13.75
C GLY A 129 0.65 -13.65 -15.09
N VAL A 130 -0.44 -14.43 -15.20
CA VAL A 130 -1.21 -14.60 -16.43
C VAL A 130 -2.52 -13.84 -16.33
N TYR A 131 -2.73 -12.90 -17.24
CA TYR A 131 -3.92 -12.04 -17.24
C TYR A 131 -4.67 -12.21 -18.56
N ASP A 132 -5.96 -12.47 -18.47
CA ASP A 132 -6.85 -12.47 -19.63
C ASP A 132 -7.30 -11.04 -19.93
N SER A 133 -7.23 -10.63 -21.19
CA SER A 133 -7.61 -9.27 -21.60
C SER A 133 -9.08 -8.97 -21.34
N ALA A 134 -9.97 -9.96 -21.45
CA ALA A 134 -11.38 -9.79 -21.15
C ALA A 134 -11.60 -9.60 -19.65
N GLU A 135 -10.86 -10.33 -18.79
CA GLU A 135 -10.91 -10.15 -17.34
C GLU A 135 -10.38 -8.76 -16.93
N LEU A 136 -9.30 -8.28 -17.54
CA LEU A 136 -8.79 -6.92 -17.29
C LEU A 136 -9.78 -5.83 -17.71
N ARG A 137 -10.51 -6.02 -18.82
CA ARG A 137 -11.59 -5.10 -19.24
C ARG A 137 -12.73 -5.11 -18.22
N ALA A 138 -13.15 -6.29 -17.75
CA ALA A 138 -14.18 -6.43 -16.74
C ALA A 138 -13.76 -5.78 -15.41
N ALA A 139 -12.51 -5.97 -15.00
CA ALA A 139 -11.96 -5.37 -13.79
C ALA A 139 -11.94 -3.83 -13.87
N CYS A 140 -11.51 -3.29 -15.01
CA CYS A 140 -11.51 -1.85 -15.22
C CYS A 140 -12.95 -1.27 -15.27
N ALA A 141 -13.90 -2.00 -15.84
CA ALA A 141 -15.31 -1.61 -15.82
C ALA A 141 -15.86 -1.59 -14.38
N GLN A 142 -15.55 -2.62 -13.56
CA GLN A 142 -15.89 -2.62 -12.13
C GLN A 142 -15.30 -1.40 -11.39
N ALA A 143 -14.05 -1.04 -11.68
CA ALA A 143 -13.41 0.13 -11.07
C ALA A 143 -14.10 1.43 -11.48
N LEU A 144 -14.47 1.59 -12.75
CA LEU A 144 -15.22 2.75 -13.23
C LEU A 144 -16.59 2.84 -12.55
N ASP A 145 -17.32 1.73 -12.43
CA ASP A 145 -18.62 1.70 -11.75
C ASP A 145 -18.50 2.08 -10.28
N TYR A 146 -17.45 1.62 -9.60
CA TYR A 146 -17.17 2.02 -8.24
C TYR A 146 -16.83 3.52 -8.12
N GLN A 147 -16.01 4.07 -9.03
CA GLN A 147 -15.70 5.51 -9.04
C GLN A 147 -16.95 6.37 -9.29
N ARG A 148 -17.86 5.91 -10.16
CA ARG A 148 -19.16 6.57 -10.38
C ARG A 148 -20.02 6.54 -9.12
N TYR A 149 -20.03 5.40 -8.42
CA TYR A 149 -20.75 5.26 -7.15
C TYR A 149 -20.25 6.23 -6.07
N THR A 150 -18.94 6.43 -6.00
CA THR A 150 -18.32 7.36 -5.04
C THR A 150 -18.31 8.81 -5.50
N GLY A 151 -18.75 9.10 -6.72
CA GLY A 151 -18.77 10.45 -7.29
C GLY A 151 -17.39 10.97 -7.74
N VAL A 152 -16.38 10.10 -7.81
CA VAL A 152 -15.02 10.48 -8.22
C VAL A 152 -14.93 10.67 -9.74
N SER A 153 -15.63 9.82 -10.50
CA SER A 153 -15.64 9.91 -11.97
C SER A 153 -16.82 10.73 -12.50
N GLY A 154 -16.55 11.56 -13.53
CA GLY A 154 -17.58 12.24 -14.28
C GLY A 154 -18.46 11.27 -15.09
N ARG A 155 -19.62 11.75 -15.59
CA ARG A 155 -20.56 10.93 -16.38
C ARG A 155 -20.00 10.43 -17.71
N ALA A 156 -19.07 11.19 -18.30
CA ALA A 156 -18.44 10.88 -19.58
C ALA A 156 -17.21 9.97 -19.47
N SER A 157 -16.82 9.56 -18.27
CA SER A 157 -15.66 8.72 -18.06
C SER A 157 -15.84 7.32 -18.64
N ALA A 158 -14.81 6.82 -19.28
CA ALA A 158 -14.74 5.48 -19.85
C ALA A 158 -13.49 4.75 -19.37
N CYS A 159 -13.59 3.44 -19.25
CA CYS A 159 -12.43 2.59 -19.02
C CYS A 159 -11.71 2.36 -20.36
N VAL A 160 -10.49 2.88 -20.49
CA VAL A 160 -9.70 2.84 -21.73
C VAL A 160 -8.50 1.90 -21.66
N GLY A 161 -8.22 1.32 -20.48
CA GLY A 161 -7.07 0.44 -20.32
C GLY A 161 -6.73 0.14 -18.88
N VAL A 162 -5.56 -0.45 -18.69
CA VAL A 162 -4.98 -0.71 -17.38
C VAL A 162 -3.49 -0.39 -17.39
N ARG A 163 -2.97 0.04 -16.23
CA ARG A 163 -1.56 0.33 -15.99
C ARG A 163 -0.98 -0.70 -15.04
N PHE A 164 0.03 -1.41 -15.49
CA PHE A 164 0.85 -2.26 -14.63
C PHE A 164 1.98 -1.43 -14.05
N VAL A 165 2.16 -1.47 -12.75
CA VAL A 165 3.14 -0.67 -11.99
C VAL A 165 4.22 -1.58 -11.44
N TYR A 166 5.47 -1.22 -11.65
CA TYR A 166 6.64 -1.98 -11.20
C TYR A 166 7.61 -1.09 -10.40
N PRO A 167 8.52 -1.68 -9.61
CA PRO A 167 9.54 -0.92 -8.92
C PRO A 167 10.37 -0.08 -9.88
N ARG A 168 10.78 1.10 -9.42
CA ARG A 168 11.67 1.99 -10.18
C ARG A 168 13.01 1.35 -10.46
N GLU A 169 13.53 0.61 -9.47
CA GLU A 169 14.83 -0.04 -9.50
C GLU A 169 14.70 -1.55 -9.70
N GLY A 170 15.80 -2.22 -10.00
CA GLY A 170 15.84 -3.65 -10.26
C GLY A 170 15.71 -4.01 -11.74
N PRO A 171 15.43 -5.28 -12.08
CA PRO A 171 15.27 -5.75 -13.45
C PRO A 171 14.15 -5.03 -14.19
N ALA A 172 14.29 -4.81 -15.49
CA ALA A 172 13.24 -4.24 -16.31
C ALA A 172 12.02 -5.18 -16.31
N PRO A 173 10.80 -4.66 -16.10
CA PRO A 173 9.60 -5.49 -16.17
C PRO A 173 9.42 -6.03 -17.58
N GLN A 174 8.99 -7.28 -17.67
CA GLN A 174 8.64 -7.93 -18.92
C GLN A 174 7.16 -8.29 -18.87
N LEU A 175 6.35 -7.44 -19.48
CA LEU A 175 4.93 -7.70 -19.73
C LEU A 175 4.74 -7.80 -21.24
N ARG A 176 4.15 -8.88 -21.71
CA ARG A 176 3.93 -9.13 -23.15
C ARG A 176 2.58 -9.76 -23.42
N LEU A 177 2.01 -9.51 -24.57
CA LEU A 177 0.94 -10.34 -25.10
C LEU A 177 1.50 -11.70 -25.51
N ARG A 178 0.71 -12.75 -25.35
CA ARG A 178 1.12 -14.12 -25.72
C ARG A 178 1.38 -14.17 -27.24
N GLY A 179 2.60 -14.57 -27.60
CA GLY A 179 3.01 -14.62 -29.02
C GLY A 179 3.60 -13.33 -29.57
N GLU A 180 3.67 -12.26 -28.75
CA GLU A 180 4.23 -10.98 -29.14
C GLU A 180 5.46 -10.59 -28.30
N GLY A 181 6.14 -9.54 -28.73
CA GLY A 181 7.24 -8.94 -27.96
C GLY A 181 6.78 -8.23 -26.69
N PRO A 182 7.73 -7.78 -25.84
CA PRO A 182 7.41 -7.05 -24.62
C PRO A 182 6.75 -5.69 -24.95
N LEU A 183 5.78 -5.32 -24.13
CA LEU A 183 5.16 -4.01 -24.17
C LEU A 183 6.13 -2.91 -23.72
N PRO A 184 5.98 -1.67 -24.23
CA PRO A 184 6.87 -0.57 -23.88
C PRO A 184 6.77 -0.20 -22.40
N VAL A 185 7.92 0.06 -21.80
CA VAL A 185 8.04 0.51 -20.40
C VAL A 185 8.29 2.02 -20.39
N ALA A 186 7.53 2.75 -19.60
CA ALA A 186 7.72 4.18 -19.35
C ALA A 186 8.01 4.44 -17.87
N LEU A 187 8.34 5.69 -17.54
CA LEU A 187 8.37 6.17 -16.16
C LEU A 187 7.14 7.05 -15.91
N GLY A 188 6.46 6.83 -14.79
CA GLY A 188 5.27 7.59 -14.45
C GLY A 188 4.75 7.33 -13.05
N ALA A 189 3.67 8.02 -12.70
CA ALA A 189 2.98 7.80 -11.45
C ALA A 189 2.31 6.42 -11.41
N ALA A 190 2.26 5.80 -10.22
CA ALA A 190 1.64 4.50 -10.03
C ALA A 190 0.15 4.50 -10.40
N PHE A 191 -0.56 5.55 -10.03
CA PHE A 191 -1.97 5.70 -10.38
C PHE A 191 -2.18 6.95 -11.20
N PRO A 192 -3.10 6.96 -12.17
CA PRO A 192 -3.49 8.16 -12.89
C PRO A 192 -3.89 9.29 -11.93
N GLY A 193 -3.42 10.50 -12.19
CA GLY A 193 -3.69 11.67 -11.35
C GLY A 193 -2.84 11.80 -10.07
N ASP A 194 -1.97 10.84 -9.77
CA ASP A 194 -0.98 11.01 -8.71
C ASP A 194 0.19 11.86 -9.19
N GLU A 195 0.62 12.80 -8.35
CA GLU A 195 1.78 13.66 -8.63
C GLU A 195 3.08 13.17 -7.99
N HIS A 196 3.01 12.04 -7.26
CA HIS A 196 4.10 11.55 -6.43
C HIS A 196 4.68 10.25 -6.96
N GLY A 197 6.00 10.16 -6.85
CA GLY A 197 6.75 8.97 -7.22
C GLY A 197 6.89 8.82 -8.75
N ALA A 198 7.94 8.13 -9.14
CA ALA A 198 8.12 7.65 -10.50
C ALA A 198 8.40 6.16 -10.44
N HIS A 199 7.54 5.40 -11.07
CA HIS A 199 7.62 3.95 -11.17
C HIS A 199 7.82 3.56 -12.63
N ARG A 200 8.30 2.35 -12.89
CA ARG A 200 8.19 1.78 -14.21
C ARG A 200 6.75 1.37 -14.44
N ILE A 201 6.17 1.86 -15.51
CA ILE A 201 4.78 1.58 -15.87
C ILE A 201 4.70 0.97 -17.24
N VAL A 202 3.73 0.07 -17.42
CA VAL A 202 3.34 -0.48 -18.71
C VAL A 202 1.84 -0.30 -18.86
N ASP A 203 1.43 0.53 -19.81
CA ASP A 203 0.02 0.78 -20.10
C ASP A 203 -0.47 -0.15 -21.20
N LEU A 204 -1.55 -0.89 -20.91
CA LEU A 204 -2.30 -1.64 -21.90
C LEU A 204 -3.58 -0.89 -22.19
N ARG A 205 -3.70 -0.34 -23.41
CA ARG A 205 -4.94 0.26 -23.87
C ARG A 205 -5.85 -0.78 -24.53
N PHE A 206 -7.15 -0.59 -24.38
CA PHE A 206 -8.17 -1.50 -24.91
C PHE A 206 -8.64 -1.15 -26.33
N ASP A 207 -8.03 -0.18 -26.95
CA ASP A 207 -8.21 0.21 -28.34
C ASP A 207 -7.35 -0.68 -29.26
N GLY A 208 -7.90 -1.07 -30.40
CA GLY A 208 -7.18 -1.84 -31.43
C GLY A 208 -6.91 -3.32 -31.09
N GLN A 209 -5.84 -3.85 -31.64
CA GLN A 209 -5.49 -5.28 -31.57
C GLN A 209 -5.03 -5.76 -30.17
N GLY A 210 -4.66 -4.86 -29.28
CA GLY A 210 -4.28 -5.18 -27.88
C GLY A 210 -5.44 -5.67 -27.01
N GLY A 211 -6.61 -5.87 -27.57
CA GLY A 211 -7.83 -6.19 -26.85
C GLY A 211 -8.19 -7.66 -26.72
N ALA A 212 -7.50 -8.57 -27.37
CA ALA A 212 -7.77 -9.99 -27.32
C ALA A 212 -6.51 -10.78 -26.97
N GLY A 213 -6.61 -11.72 -26.04
CA GLY A 213 -5.50 -12.61 -25.70
C GLY A 213 -5.09 -12.57 -24.23
N GLN A 214 -3.97 -13.20 -23.97
CA GLN A 214 -3.39 -13.28 -22.62
C GLN A 214 -2.14 -12.43 -22.53
N LEU A 215 -2.00 -11.71 -21.41
CA LEU A 215 -0.77 -11.04 -21.04
C LEU A 215 0.01 -11.94 -20.07
N LEU A 216 1.31 -11.94 -20.26
CA LEU A 216 2.26 -12.69 -19.43
C LEU A 216 3.20 -11.69 -18.76
N ALA A 217 3.14 -11.62 -17.44
CA ALA A 217 4.04 -10.83 -16.61
C ALA A 217 5.12 -11.75 -16.01
N ALA A 218 6.38 -11.51 -16.34
CA ALA A 218 7.51 -12.30 -15.81
C ALA A 218 7.79 -12.04 -14.31
N SER A 219 7.29 -10.91 -13.79
CA SER A 219 7.36 -10.55 -12.38
C SER A 219 6.04 -9.95 -11.92
N PRO A 220 5.66 -10.14 -10.65
CA PRO A 220 4.43 -9.57 -10.14
C PRO A 220 4.49 -8.03 -10.14
N PRO A 221 3.44 -7.34 -10.62
CA PRO A 221 3.36 -5.89 -10.52
C PRO A 221 3.10 -5.48 -9.06
N LEU A 222 3.57 -4.29 -8.68
CA LEU A 222 3.21 -3.66 -7.41
C LEU A 222 1.70 -3.34 -7.36
N ALA A 223 1.16 -2.90 -8.47
CA ALA A 223 -0.26 -2.60 -8.63
C ALA A 223 -0.69 -2.75 -10.09
N ILE A 224 -2.00 -2.93 -10.30
CA ILE A 224 -2.64 -2.76 -11.60
C ILE A 224 -3.72 -1.69 -11.42
N ALA A 225 -3.49 -0.51 -12.01
CA ALA A 225 -4.39 0.63 -11.90
C ALA A 225 -5.33 0.69 -13.13
N PRO A 226 -6.63 1.02 -12.97
CA PRO A 226 -7.50 1.29 -14.11
C PRO A 226 -7.11 2.61 -14.77
N LEU A 227 -7.15 2.66 -16.10
CA LEU A 227 -7.05 3.87 -16.90
C LEU A 227 -8.45 4.32 -17.25
N ILE A 228 -8.88 5.44 -16.67
CA ILE A 228 -10.23 6.00 -16.82
C ILE A 228 -10.09 7.42 -17.33
N GLU A 229 -10.74 7.71 -18.46
CA GLU A 229 -10.73 9.00 -19.17
C GLU A 229 -12.16 9.52 -19.41
#